data_e7b9f81f9850eb26b6ede1fc484ee869
#
_entry.id   e7b9f81f9850eb26b6ede1fc484ee869
#
_cell.length_a   1.000
_cell.length_b   1.000
_cell.length_c   1.000
_cell.angle_alpha   90.00
_cell.angle_beta   90.00
_cell.angle_gamma   90.00
#
_symmetry.space_group_name_H-M   'P 1'
#
loop_
_entity.id
_entity.type
_entity.pdbx_description
1 polymer ?
#
loop_
_entity_poly.entity_id
_entity_poly.type
_entity_poly.pdbx_seq_one_letter_code
_entity_poly.pdbx_strand_id
1 'polypeptide(L)'
;MAEFSKLPGIGRKTALRLVLFMLKRKSEDVELFADTISRMRREVKYCRVCHNISDTDVCPICSDSRRDASTICVVENVQDVLAIENTQQFHGLYHVLGGIISPMDGIGPSDIEIESLVQRVAEGGVKEVIFALSSTMEGDTTNFYISRKLADYPVKLSVIARGISVGDELEYTDEVTLGRSILNRTPFGQ
;
A
#
# COMPACT_ATOMS: atom_id res chain seq x y z
N MET A 1 20.60 12.76 20.54
CA MET A 1 20.04 13.83 19.68
C MET A 1 20.29 13.57 18.20
N ALA A 2 21.52 13.25 17.82
CA ALA A 2 21.87 12.96 16.43
C ALA A 2 21.01 11.84 15.81
N GLU A 3 20.81 10.73 16.52
CA GLU A 3 20.01 9.60 16.01
C GLU A 3 18.54 9.97 15.75
N PHE A 4 17.91 10.75 16.64
CA PHE A 4 16.55 11.24 16.39
C PHE A 4 16.46 12.16 15.16
N SER A 5 17.51 12.93 14.88
CA SER A 5 17.53 13.82 13.71
C SER A 5 17.71 13.09 12.37
N LYS A 6 18.01 11.79 12.37
CA LYS A 6 18.06 10.94 11.18
C LYS A 6 16.66 10.46 10.76
N LEU A 7 15.70 10.54 11.66
CA LEU A 7 14.32 10.15 11.34
C LEU A 7 13.66 11.19 10.42
N PRO A 8 12.91 10.75 9.39
CA PRO A 8 12.24 11.65 8.46
C PRO A 8 11.29 12.59 9.22
N GLY A 9 11.29 13.88 8.87
CA GLY A 9 10.48 14.89 9.53
C GLY A 9 10.98 15.36 10.91
N ILE A 10 12.06 14.80 11.45
CA ILE A 10 12.61 15.18 12.76
C ILE A 10 13.79 16.15 12.60
N GLY A 11 13.52 17.44 12.73
CA GLY A 11 14.56 18.46 12.80
C GLY A 11 15.24 18.55 14.17
N ARG A 12 16.37 19.29 14.24
CA ARG A 12 17.20 19.43 15.46
C ARG A 12 16.42 19.88 16.70
N LYS A 13 15.44 20.82 16.54
CA LYS A 13 14.61 21.30 17.67
C LYS A 13 13.70 20.20 18.20
N THR A 14 13.07 19.41 17.32
CA THR A 14 12.22 18.27 17.70
C THR A 14 13.06 17.18 18.33
N ALA A 15 14.22 16.84 17.76
CA ALA A 15 15.15 15.87 18.32
C ALA A 15 15.59 16.24 19.75
N LEU A 16 15.92 17.52 19.99
CA LEU A 16 16.26 17.99 21.34
C LEU A 16 15.09 17.83 22.33
N ARG A 17 13.87 18.18 21.89
CA ARG A 17 12.65 18.03 22.71
C ARG A 17 12.41 16.56 23.09
N LEU A 18 12.60 15.62 22.14
CA LEU A 18 12.46 14.19 22.38
C LEU A 18 13.50 13.69 23.39
N VAL A 19 14.77 14.09 23.25
CA VAL A 19 15.83 13.72 24.21
C VAL A 19 15.51 14.24 25.60
N LEU A 20 15.12 15.51 25.73
CA LEU A 20 14.75 16.08 27.03
C LEU A 20 13.52 15.41 27.66
N PHE A 21 12.59 14.96 26.83
CA PHE A 21 11.45 14.17 27.28
C PHE A 21 11.90 12.80 27.83
N MET A 22 12.79 12.09 27.13
CA MET A 22 13.31 10.80 27.56
C MET A 22 14.10 10.91 28.88
N LEU A 23 14.88 11.99 29.05
CA LEU A 23 15.63 12.23 30.29
C LEU A 23 14.75 12.44 31.54
N LYS A 24 13.45 12.77 31.33
CA LYS A 24 12.48 12.89 32.43
C LYS A 24 11.72 11.60 32.72
N ARG A 25 11.90 10.56 31.92
CA ARG A 25 11.30 9.24 32.11
C ARG A 25 12.18 8.38 33.03
N LYS A 26 11.61 7.34 33.60
CA LYS A 26 12.38 6.32 34.31
C LYS A 26 13.27 5.56 33.31
N SER A 27 14.41 5.08 33.78
CA SER A 27 15.38 4.34 32.96
C SER A 27 14.73 3.13 32.30
N GLU A 28 13.90 2.39 33.06
CA GLU A 28 13.19 1.19 32.61
C GLU A 28 12.25 1.47 31.44
N ASP A 29 11.54 2.63 31.46
CA ASP A 29 10.63 3.02 30.38
C ASP A 29 11.40 3.31 29.07
N VAL A 30 12.58 3.93 29.20
CA VAL A 30 13.46 4.25 28.06
C VAL A 30 14.10 2.99 27.49
N GLU A 31 14.54 2.08 28.33
CA GLU A 31 15.08 0.77 27.93
C GLU A 31 14.02 -0.06 27.21
N LEU A 32 12.80 -0.15 27.76
CA LEU A 32 11.70 -0.85 27.13
C LEU A 32 11.37 -0.26 25.74
N PHE A 33 11.39 1.07 25.59
CA PHE A 33 11.18 1.74 24.31
C PHE A 33 12.27 1.37 23.29
N ALA A 34 13.55 1.41 23.71
CA ALA A 34 14.68 1.06 22.86
C ALA A 34 14.64 -0.41 22.43
N ASP A 35 14.33 -1.30 23.36
CA ASP A 35 14.20 -2.73 23.09
C ASP A 35 13.02 -3.03 22.15
N THR A 36 11.90 -2.33 22.32
CA THR A 36 10.74 -2.47 21.44
C THR A 36 11.08 -2.10 20.00
N ILE A 37 11.80 -1.00 19.77
CA ILE A 37 12.27 -0.61 18.43
C ILE A 37 13.21 -1.68 17.86
N SER A 38 14.15 -2.15 18.67
CA SER A 38 15.12 -3.17 18.26
C SER A 38 14.45 -4.50 17.91
N ARG A 39 13.44 -4.90 18.68
CA ARG A 39 12.63 -6.11 18.44
C ARG A 39 11.81 -5.95 17.16
N MET A 40 11.09 -4.85 17.01
CA MET A 40 10.31 -4.56 15.80
C MET A 40 11.18 -4.76 14.54
N ARG A 41 12.39 -4.20 14.49
CA ARG A 41 13.25 -4.34 13.30
C ARG A 41 13.74 -5.77 13.06
N ARG A 42 13.87 -6.59 14.10
CA ARG A 42 14.33 -7.99 14.00
C ARG A 42 13.22 -8.98 13.72
N GLU A 43 12.02 -8.73 14.27
CA GLU A 43 10.90 -9.68 14.27
C GLU A 43 9.92 -9.45 13.11
N VAL A 44 9.77 -8.18 12.66
CA VAL A 44 8.89 -7.87 11.52
C VAL A 44 9.48 -8.42 10.23
N LYS A 45 8.66 -9.21 9.53
CA LYS A 45 8.93 -9.85 8.25
C LYS A 45 7.98 -9.33 7.18
N TYR A 46 8.20 -9.76 5.95
CA TYR A 46 7.21 -9.63 4.88
C TYR A 46 6.45 -10.94 4.71
N CYS A 47 5.13 -10.83 4.58
CA CYS A 47 4.27 -11.99 4.30
C CYS A 47 4.70 -12.64 2.99
N ARG A 48 4.97 -13.95 3.00
CA ARG A 48 5.39 -14.69 1.81
C ARG A 48 4.33 -14.77 0.70
N VAL A 49 3.08 -14.41 1.00
CA VAL A 49 1.96 -14.46 0.05
C VAL A 49 1.66 -13.10 -0.57
N CYS A 50 1.61 -12.04 0.25
CA CYS A 50 1.15 -10.73 -0.21
C CYS A 50 2.16 -9.59 -0.01
N HIS A 51 3.33 -9.88 0.54
CA HIS A 51 4.41 -8.92 0.82
C HIS A 51 4.05 -7.79 1.79
N ASN A 52 2.89 -7.88 2.49
CA ASN A 52 2.59 -6.98 3.60
C ASN A 52 3.48 -7.28 4.81
N ILE A 53 3.68 -6.30 5.69
CA ILE A 53 4.40 -6.54 6.95
C ILE A 53 3.64 -7.51 7.86
N SER A 54 4.39 -8.35 8.57
CA SER A 54 3.84 -9.39 9.46
C SER A 54 4.86 -9.77 10.52
N ASP A 55 4.41 -10.28 11.64
CA ASP A 55 5.21 -10.96 12.66
C ASP A 55 5.32 -12.48 12.39
N THR A 56 4.52 -12.99 11.47
CA THR A 56 4.48 -14.39 11.03
C THR A 56 4.78 -14.51 9.54
N ASP A 57 5.07 -15.73 9.05
CA ASP A 57 5.38 -15.97 7.62
C ASP A 57 4.19 -15.70 6.69
N VAL A 58 2.96 -15.86 7.19
CA VAL A 58 1.71 -15.49 6.50
C VAL A 58 0.95 -14.52 7.38
N CYS A 59 0.65 -13.32 6.87
CA CYS A 59 0.01 -12.26 7.65
C CYS A 59 -1.44 -12.63 8.04
N PRO A 60 -2.00 -11.96 9.07
CA PRO A 60 -3.38 -12.20 9.52
C PRO A 60 -4.42 -12.05 8.40
N ILE A 61 -4.18 -11.14 7.44
CA ILE A 61 -5.09 -10.94 6.30
C ILE A 61 -5.10 -12.18 5.39
N CYS A 62 -3.92 -12.70 5.03
CA CYS A 62 -3.82 -13.86 4.14
C CYS A 62 -4.24 -15.17 4.80
N SER A 63 -4.19 -15.26 6.14
CA SER A 63 -4.59 -16.45 6.90
C SER A 63 -6.05 -16.44 7.34
N ASP A 64 -6.79 -15.35 7.15
CA ASP A 64 -8.20 -15.25 7.51
C ASP A 64 -9.08 -15.95 6.45
N SER A 65 -9.60 -17.12 6.77
CA SER A 65 -10.48 -17.91 5.89
C SER A 65 -11.84 -17.27 5.57
N ARG A 66 -12.20 -16.19 6.26
CA ARG A 66 -13.45 -15.43 5.99
C ARG A 66 -13.29 -14.47 4.83
N ARG A 67 -12.06 -14.20 4.38
CA ARG A 67 -11.79 -13.31 3.26
C ARG A 67 -11.96 -14.01 1.91
N ASP A 68 -12.38 -13.24 0.94
CA ASP A 68 -12.51 -13.70 -0.45
C ASP A 68 -11.12 -13.84 -1.10
N ALA A 69 -10.63 -15.05 -1.17
CA ALA A 69 -9.35 -15.38 -1.80
C ALA A 69 -9.39 -15.23 -3.34
N SER A 70 -10.57 -15.09 -3.95
CA SER A 70 -10.70 -14.92 -5.39
C SER A 70 -10.49 -13.47 -5.87
N THR A 71 -10.39 -12.51 -4.95
CA THR A 71 -10.20 -11.09 -5.25
C THR A 71 -8.92 -10.56 -4.63
N ILE A 72 -8.02 -10.02 -5.45
CA ILE A 72 -6.74 -9.42 -5.02
C ILE A 72 -6.75 -7.92 -5.29
N CYS A 73 -6.50 -7.11 -4.25
CA CYS A 73 -6.24 -5.68 -4.38
C CYS A 73 -4.72 -5.44 -4.41
N VAL A 74 -4.21 -4.93 -5.52
CA VAL A 74 -2.81 -4.60 -5.73
C VAL A 74 -2.57 -3.17 -5.29
N VAL A 75 -1.63 -3.00 -4.37
CA VAL A 75 -1.27 -1.71 -3.77
C VAL A 75 0.23 -1.47 -3.90
N GLU A 76 0.63 -0.21 -3.84
CA GLU A 76 2.03 0.17 -3.92
C GLU A 76 2.80 -0.22 -2.64
N ASN A 77 2.23 0.10 -1.48
CA ASN A 77 2.92 -0.04 -0.20
C ASN A 77 1.98 -0.47 0.95
N VAL A 78 2.57 -0.68 2.12
CA VAL A 78 1.84 -1.14 3.32
C VAL A 78 0.85 -0.09 3.84
N GLN A 79 1.14 1.20 3.67
CA GLN A 79 0.26 2.29 4.09
C GLN A 79 -1.07 2.24 3.34
N ASP A 80 -1.05 1.84 2.07
CA ASP A 80 -2.27 1.68 1.25
C ASP A 80 -3.15 0.54 1.77
N VAL A 81 -2.52 -0.59 2.18
CA VAL A 81 -3.26 -1.68 2.85
C VAL A 81 -3.99 -1.14 4.08
N LEU A 82 -3.29 -0.40 4.94
CA LEU A 82 -3.88 0.16 6.16
C LEU A 82 -5.00 1.15 5.85
N ALA A 83 -4.83 1.98 4.82
CA ALA A 83 -5.85 2.94 4.40
C ALA A 83 -7.12 2.24 3.91
N ILE A 84 -6.99 1.19 3.10
CA ILE A 84 -8.14 0.42 2.60
C ILE A 84 -8.80 -0.38 3.73
N GLU A 85 -8.03 -1.04 4.59
CA GLU A 85 -8.55 -1.79 5.74
C GLU A 85 -9.36 -0.91 6.71
N ASN A 86 -8.90 0.34 6.92
CA ASN A 86 -9.63 1.30 7.77
C ASN A 86 -11.03 1.63 7.24
N THR A 87 -11.29 1.44 5.96
CA THR A 87 -12.64 1.65 5.38
C THR A 87 -13.62 0.55 5.78
N GLN A 88 -13.12 -0.65 6.12
CA GLN A 88 -13.92 -1.86 6.38
C GLN A 88 -14.86 -2.26 5.22
N GLN A 89 -14.54 -1.84 3.98
CA GLN A 89 -15.37 -2.13 2.80
C GLN A 89 -14.78 -3.24 1.91
N PHE A 90 -13.49 -3.54 2.07
CA PHE A 90 -12.82 -4.55 1.26
C PHE A 90 -12.57 -5.82 2.07
N HIS A 91 -13.05 -6.94 1.56
CA HIS A 91 -12.94 -8.25 2.20
C HIS A 91 -12.13 -9.28 1.38
N GLY A 92 -11.43 -8.84 0.35
CA GLY A 92 -10.49 -9.64 -0.43
C GLY A 92 -9.10 -9.71 0.19
N LEU A 93 -8.15 -10.18 -0.60
CA LEU A 93 -6.74 -10.25 -0.25
C LEU A 93 -5.96 -9.11 -0.91
N TYR A 94 -4.76 -8.85 -0.41
CA TYR A 94 -3.88 -7.82 -0.96
C TYR A 94 -2.67 -8.43 -1.66
N HIS A 95 -2.02 -7.59 -2.47
CA HIS A 95 -0.68 -7.81 -2.96
C HIS A 95 0.07 -6.48 -2.94
N VAL A 96 1.13 -6.39 -2.13
CA VAL A 96 1.95 -5.18 -1.97
C VAL A 96 3.13 -5.28 -2.93
N LEU A 97 3.23 -4.33 -3.86
CA LEU A 97 4.31 -4.31 -4.86
C LEU A 97 5.66 -3.87 -4.28
N GLY A 98 5.64 -3.07 -3.20
CA GLY A 98 6.85 -2.47 -2.63
C GLY A 98 7.33 -1.23 -3.37
N GLY A 99 6.60 -0.76 -4.36
CA GLY A 99 6.86 0.42 -5.18
C GLY A 99 6.07 0.42 -6.49
N ILE A 100 6.40 1.35 -7.37
CA ILE A 100 5.88 1.46 -8.74
C ILE A 100 7.04 1.60 -9.73
N ILE A 101 6.80 1.24 -10.98
CA ILE A 101 7.80 1.41 -12.05
C ILE A 101 8.08 2.90 -12.23
N SER A 102 9.30 3.32 -11.93
CA SER A 102 9.77 4.70 -12.04
C SER A 102 11.16 4.74 -12.64
N PRO A 103 11.29 4.87 -13.97
CA PRO A 103 12.58 4.95 -14.63
C PRO A 103 13.44 6.13 -14.15
N MET A 104 12.81 7.22 -13.73
CA MET A 104 13.53 8.39 -13.21
C MET A 104 14.22 8.10 -11.88
N ASP A 105 13.61 7.22 -11.06
CA ASP A 105 14.16 6.78 -9.77
C ASP A 105 14.98 5.49 -9.91
N GLY A 106 15.13 4.96 -11.12
CA GLY A 106 15.85 3.73 -11.41
C GLY A 106 15.11 2.47 -11.00
N ILE A 107 13.79 2.54 -10.76
CA ILE A 107 12.97 1.40 -10.34
C ILE A 107 12.35 0.74 -11.58
N GLY A 108 12.80 -0.48 -11.87
CA GLY A 108 12.27 -1.31 -12.94
C GLY A 108 11.26 -2.35 -12.47
N PRO A 109 10.65 -3.09 -13.40
CA PRO A 109 9.68 -4.13 -13.06
C PRO A 109 10.24 -5.27 -12.21
N SER A 110 11.56 -5.50 -12.24
CA SER A 110 12.25 -6.52 -11.45
C SER A 110 12.55 -6.11 -10.02
N ASP A 111 12.41 -4.83 -9.71
CA ASP A 111 12.71 -4.27 -8.39
C ASP A 111 11.49 -4.25 -7.48
N ILE A 112 10.33 -4.63 -8.00
CA ILE A 112 9.04 -4.67 -7.31
C ILE A 112 8.35 -6.03 -7.51
N GLU A 113 7.39 -6.37 -6.67
CA GLU A 113 6.79 -7.69 -6.52
C GLU A 113 5.70 -7.99 -7.57
N ILE A 114 6.04 -7.81 -8.87
CA ILE A 114 5.10 -8.10 -9.98
C ILE A 114 5.10 -9.59 -10.32
N GLU A 115 6.27 -10.23 -10.39
CA GLU A 115 6.35 -11.64 -10.80
C GLU A 115 5.67 -12.57 -9.77
N SER A 116 5.76 -12.26 -8.48
CA SER A 116 5.06 -12.98 -7.43
C SER A 116 3.53 -12.83 -7.53
N LEU A 117 3.03 -11.66 -7.99
CA LEU A 117 1.61 -11.47 -8.31
C LEU A 117 1.18 -12.36 -9.49
N VAL A 118 1.97 -12.38 -10.58
CA VAL A 118 1.68 -13.21 -11.76
C VAL A 118 1.65 -14.68 -11.38
N GLN A 119 2.64 -15.15 -10.61
CA GLN A 119 2.67 -16.53 -10.12
C GLN A 119 1.42 -16.85 -9.28
N ARG A 120 1.02 -15.96 -8.39
CA ARG A 120 -0.17 -16.14 -7.57
C ARG A 120 -1.46 -16.24 -8.38
N VAL A 121 -1.58 -15.48 -9.47
CA VAL A 121 -2.70 -15.60 -10.42
C VAL A 121 -2.62 -16.91 -11.20
N ALA A 122 -1.42 -17.31 -11.64
CA ALA A 122 -1.19 -18.55 -12.37
C ALA A 122 -1.52 -19.81 -11.58
N GLU A 123 -1.34 -19.81 -10.25
CA GLU A 123 -1.74 -20.91 -9.36
C GLU A 123 -3.26 -21.15 -9.37
N GLY A 124 -4.05 -20.20 -9.87
CA GLY A 124 -5.48 -20.29 -10.05
C GLY A 124 -6.30 -19.85 -8.84
N GLY A 125 -7.64 -19.81 -9.04
CA GLY A 125 -8.58 -19.39 -7.99
C GLY A 125 -8.83 -17.87 -7.95
N VAL A 126 -7.95 -17.04 -8.52
CA VAL A 126 -8.13 -15.60 -8.60
C VAL A 126 -9.08 -15.27 -9.76
N LYS A 127 -10.15 -14.54 -9.48
CA LYS A 127 -11.16 -14.10 -10.45
C LYS A 127 -11.05 -12.61 -10.79
N GLU A 128 -10.59 -11.81 -9.84
CA GLU A 128 -10.44 -10.37 -10.04
C GLU A 128 -9.15 -9.85 -9.42
N VAL A 129 -8.45 -8.99 -10.16
CA VAL A 129 -7.34 -8.17 -9.66
C VAL A 129 -7.75 -6.70 -9.77
N ILE A 130 -7.77 -6.03 -8.62
CA ILE A 130 -8.12 -4.61 -8.49
C ILE A 130 -6.83 -3.82 -8.35
N PHE A 131 -6.58 -2.88 -9.26
CA PHE A 131 -5.45 -1.97 -9.15
C PHE A 131 -5.82 -0.76 -8.28
N ALA A 132 -5.13 -0.63 -7.15
CA ALA A 132 -5.24 0.49 -6.21
C ALA A 132 -3.91 1.24 -6.11
N LEU A 133 -3.27 1.52 -7.26
CA LEU A 133 -2.05 2.29 -7.34
C LEU A 133 -2.34 3.79 -7.49
N SER A 134 -1.33 4.61 -7.22
CA SER A 134 -1.41 6.06 -7.37
C SER A 134 -1.87 6.47 -8.77
N SER A 135 -2.64 7.57 -8.85
CA SER A 135 -3.16 8.11 -10.13
C SER A 135 -2.12 8.96 -10.88
N THR A 136 -0.84 8.56 -10.80
CA THR A 136 0.29 9.18 -11.50
C THR A 136 0.58 8.45 -12.81
N MET A 137 1.48 9.03 -13.63
CA MET A 137 1.94 8.39 -14.87
C MET A 137 2.67 7.07 -14.57
N GLU A 138 3.44 7.02 -13.50
CA GLU A 138 4.17 5.84 -13.03
C GLU A 138 3.19 4.75 -12.56
N GLY A 139 2.15 5.12 -11.80
CA GLY A 139 1.10 4.20 -11.38
C GLY A 139 0.32 3.63 -12.57
N ASP A 140 -0.05 4.47 -13.55
CA ASP A 140 -0.74 4.02 -14.77
C ASP A 140 0.19 3.14 -15.64
N THR A 141 1.50 3.45 -15.72
CA THR A 141 2.50 2.62 -16.41
C THR A 141 2.62 1.25 -15.74
N THR A 142 2.66 1.22 -14.41
CA THR A 142 2.71 -0.02 -13.63
C THR A 142 1.46 -0.87 -13.85
N ASN A 143 0.27 -0.26 -13.79
CA ASN A 143 -1.00 -0.94 -14.09
C ASN A 143 -0.99 -1.54 -15.49
N PHE A 144 -0.52 -0.79 -16.50
CA PHE A 144 -0.43 -1.27 -17.87
C PHE A 144 0.55 -2.44 -17.99
N TYR A 145 1.71 -2.36 -17.35
CA TYR A 145 2.69 -3.44 -17.37
C TYR A 145 2.13 -4.72 -16.77
N ILE A 146 1.49 -4.63 -15.58
CA ILE A 146 0.87 -5.78 -14.91
C ILE A 146 -0.27 -6.34 -15.77
N SER A 147 -1.12 -5.50 -16.36
CA SER A 147 -2.22 -5.95 -17.23
C SER A 147 -1.72 -6.75 -18.43
N ARG A 148 -0.58 -6.37 -19.01
CA ARG A 148 0.06 -7.12 -20.11
C ARG A 148 0.57 -8.49 -19.64
N LYS A 149 1.15 -8.56 -18.45
CA LYS A 149 1.62 -9.83 -17.84
C LYS A 149 0.47 -10.78 -17.50
N LEU A 150 -0.70 -10.24 -17.19
CA LEU A 150 -1.89 -11.01 -16.84
C LEU A 150 -2.84 -11.30 -18.03
N ALA A 151 -2.50 -10.84 -19.24
CA ALA A 151 -3.38 -10.94 -20.42
C ALA A 151 -3.80 -12.37 -20.81
N ASP A 152 -2.96 -13.35 -20.53
CA ASP A 152 -3.19 -14.76 -20.84
C ASP A 152 -4.01 -15.52 -19.77
N TYR A 153 -4.31 -14.87 -18.64
CA TYR A 153 -5.06 -15.47 -17.54
C TYR A 153 -6.52 -15.03 -17.55
N PRO A 154 -7.47 -15.92 -17.24
CA PRO A 154 -8.91 -15.61 -17.22
C PRO A 154 -9.30 -14.84 -15.93
N VAL A 155 -8.68 -13.68 -15.73
CA VAL A 155 -8.88 -12.83 -14.57
C VAL A 155 -9.45 -11.48 -15.00
N LYS A 156 -10.45 -10.99 -14.28
CA LYS A 156 -10.97 -9.64 -14.48
C LYS A 156 -10.00 -8.63 -13.89
N LEU A 157 -9.65 -7.60 -14.66
CA LEU A 157 -8.85 -6.48 -14.20
C LEU A 157 -9.74 -5.26 -13.98
N SER A 158 -9.64 -4.63 -12.84
CA SER A 158 -10.36 -3.41 -12.48
C SER A 158 -9.43 -2.41 -11.79
N VAL A 159 -9.85 -1.15 -11.76
CA VAL A 159 -9.12 -0.06 -11.08
C VAL A 159 -10.07 0.57 -10.08
N ILE A 160 -9.57 0.99 -8.92
CA ILE A 160 -10.37 1.76 -7.97
C ILE A 160 -10.95 3.01 -8.65
N ALA A 161 -12.19 3.36 -8.30
CA ALA A 161 -12.85 4.53 -8.87
C ALA A 161 -12.01 5.79 -8.60
N ARG A 162 -11.85 6.60 -9.66
CA ARG A 162 -11.18 7.90 -9.62
C ARG A 162 -12.23 8.97 -9.84
N GLY A 163 -12.31 9.93 -8.92
CA GLY A 163 -13.35 10.95 -9.03
C GLY A 163 -13.20 12.07 -8.02
N ILE A 164 -14.24 12.87 -7.93
CA ILE A 164 -14.31 14.01 -7.00
C ILE A 164 -14.53 13.47 -5.58
N SER A 165 -13.79 14.01 -4.62
CA SER A 165 -13.90 13.62 -3.22
C SER A 165 -15.27 14.01 -2.66
N VAL A 166 -15.78 13.22 -1.72
CA VAL A 166 -17.05 13.52 -1.05
C VAL A 166 -16.92 14.78 -0.21
N GLY A 167 -17.76 15.77 -0.50
CA GLY A 167 -17.77 17.06 0.17
C GLY A 167 -16.92 18.14 -0.51
N ASP A 168 -16.20 17.82 -1.59
CA ASP A 168 -15.48 18.81 -2.36
C ASP A 168 -16.43 19.60 -3.29
N GLU A 169 -16.14 20.88 -3.47
CA GLU A 169 -16.82 21.71 -4.45
C GLU A 169 -16.13 21.59 -5.81
N LEU A 170 -16.92 21.54 -6.90
CA LEU A 170 -16.40 21.39 -8.27
C LEU A 170 -15.41 22.48 -8.66
N GLU A 171 -15.59 23.69 -8.11
CA GLU A 171 -14.76 24.85 -8.35
C GLU A 171 -13.29 24.65 -7.93
N TYR A 172 -13.05 23.82 -6.88
CA TYR A 172 -11.71 23.57 -6.35
C TYR A 172 -11.09 22.25 -6.85
N THR A 173 -11.82 21.51 -7.66
CA THR A 173 -11.32 20.25 -8.26
C THR A 173 -10.44 20.58 -9.46
N ASP A 174 -9.28 19.94 -9.56
CA ASP A 174 -8.40 20.09 -10.72
C ASP A 174 -9.08 19.61 -12.03
N GLU A 175 -8.70 20.24 -13.15
CA GLU A 175 -9.31 20.01 -14.46
C GLU A 175 -9.20 18.55 -14.93
N VAL A 176 -8.10 17.85 -14.60
CA VAL A 176 -7.88 16.47 -15.02
C VAL A 176 -8.83 15.53 -14.27
N THR A 177 -8.93 15.70 -12.94
CA THR A 177 -9.85 14.93 -12.10
C THR A 177 -11.30 15.17 -12.49
N LEU A 178 -11.69 16.44 -12.72
CA LEU A 178 -13.04 16.79 -13.15
C LEU A 178 -13.38 16.20 -14.53
N GLY A 179 -12.45 16.32 -15.48
CA GLY A 179 -12.62 15.75 -16.82
C GLY A 179 -12.77 14.22 -16.79
N ARG A 180 -11.92 13.52 -16.03
CA ARG A 180 -12.02 12.06 -15.84
C ARG A 180 -13.33 11.65 -15.17
N SER A 181 -13.81 12.40 -14.18
CA SER A 181 -15.07 12.13 -13.48
C SER A 181 -16.27 12.23 -14.42
N ILE A 182 -16.27 13.21 -15.34
CA ILE A 182 -17.32 13.35 -16.37
C ILE A 182 -17.28 12.18 -17.36
N LEU A 183 -16.08 11.79 -17.81
CA LEU A 183 -15.93 10.66 -18.75
C LEU A 183 -16.38 9.32 -18.12
N ASN A 184 -16.03 9.10 -16.86
CA ASN A 184 -16.31 7.87 -16.13
C ASN A 184 -17.57 7.95 -15.26
N ARG A 185 -18.49 8.89 -15.57
CA ARG A 185 -19.74 9.07 -14.81
C ARG A 185 -20.57 7.79 -14.74
N THR A 186 -21.14 7.53 -13.58
CA THR A 186 -22.04 6.40 -13.36
C THR A 186 -23.51 6.84 -13.53
N PRO A 187 -24.42 5.95 -13.96
CA PRO A 187 -25.85 6.23 -13.97
C PRO A 187 -26.37 6.58 -12.58
N PHE A 188 -27.25 7.58 -12.51
CA PHE A 188 -27.89 7.96 -11.26
C PHE A 188 -28.96 6.94 -10.86
N GLY A 189 -28.92 6.45 -9.63
CA GLY A 189 -29.95 5.54 -9.10
C GLY A 189 -29.71 4.04 -9.36
N GLN A 190 -28.46 3.65 -9.69
CA GLN A 190 -28.04 2.24 -9.69
C GLN A 190 -27.23 1.91 -8.44
#